data_479f5de45f8fd4c7b4f304da84379ee2
#
_entry.id   479f5de45f8fd4c7b4f304da84379ee2
#
_cell.length_a   1.000
_cell.length_b   1.000
_cell.length_c   1.000
_cell.angle_alpha   90.00
_cell.angle_beta   90.00
_cell.angle_gamma   90.00
#
_symmetry.space_group_name_H-M   'P 1'
#
loop_
_entity.id
_entity.type
_entity.pdbx_description
1 polymer ?
#
loop_
_entity_poly.entity_id
_entity_poly.type
_entity_poly.pdbx_seq_one_letter_code
_entity_poly.pdbx_strand_id
1 'polypeptide(L)'
;IMNIDVLSFARLAHRIFEEVGQSHRAVLDDEGKNLILRKIAGDYEKDLKVLKGNMKKLGYISEVKSVLSEFDQYDIGEEELRQMKVAAGENSRLYYKLQDLEVLYIGFKKYLEDRFITKEELLDALCRVVKGSDILKESTIVLDGFTGFTPVQNRLLGELLEVCREVIVTVTMDDRENPYVYKHPYQLFALGKHTVTSLIQIAAERKVSVEDPLCLYERPLYRFCDNSAMEFLERNIFRYSKECYKEKQGAVRIHVARNPREEAMKAAGRVRNLVRTKGYRYRDIGVIVSNMEV
;
A
#
# COMPACT_ATOMS: atom_id res chain seq x y z
N ILE A 1 -10.83 -22.32 -22.42
CA ILE A 1 -10.45 -20.89 -22.35
C ILE A 1 -10.24 -20.61 -20.87
N MET A 2 -9.01 -20.34 -20.42
CA MET A 2 -8.78 -19.90 -19.06
C MET A 2 -9.34 -18.47 -18.93
N ASN A 3 -10.29 -18.28 -18.03
CA ASN A 3 -10.74 -16.95 -17.66
C ASN A 3 -9.80 -16.40 -16.58
N ILE A 4 -8.92 -15.49 -16.98
CA ILE A 4 -8.04 -14.78 -16.07
C ILE A 4 -8.46 -13.32 -16.06
N ASP A 5 -8.79 -12.82 -14.87
CA ASP A 5 -9.12 -11.42 -14.66
C ASP A 5 -8.08 -10.76 -13.77
N VAL A 6 -7.52 -9.64 -14.22
CA VAL A 6 -6.61 -8.81 -13.40
C VAL A 6 -7.42 -7.66 -12.80
N LEU A 7 -7.63 -7.70 -11.50
CA LEU A 7 -8.54 -6.81 -10.79
C LEU A 7 -7.82 -6.12 -9.63
N SER A 8 -8.22 -4.88 -9.34
CA SER A 8 -7.97 -4.29 -8.03
C SER A 8 -9.04 -4.77 -7.04
N PHE A 9 -8.79 -4.63 -5.74
CA PHE A 9 -9.80 -4.96 -4.71
C PHE A 9 -11.15 -4.25 -4.95
N ALA A 10 -11.12 -2.99 -5.37
CA ALA A 10 -12.34 -2.26 -5.68
C ALA A 10 -13.10 -2.85 -6.88
N ARG A 11 -12.39 -3.25 -7.93
CA ARG A 11 -13.02 -3.89 -9.10
C ARG A 11 -13.54 -5.28 -8.77
N LEU A 12 -12.86 -6.02 -7.92
CA LEU A 12 -13.36 -7.28 -7.37
C LEU A 12 -14.66 -7.05 -6.60
N ALA A 13 -14.72 -6.04 -5.74
CA ALA A 13 -15.91 -5.72 -4.98
C ALA A 13 -17.12 -5.44 -5.89
N HIS A 14 -16.95 -4.58 -6.90
CA HIS A 14 -18.03 -4.30 -7.85
C HIS A 14 -18.52 -5.55 -8.57
N ARG A 15 -17.59 -6.41 -9.02
CA ARG A 15 -17.95 -7.66 -9.71
C ARG A 15 -18.77 -8.60 -8.82
N ILE A 16 -18.39 -8.73 -7.56
CA ILE A 16 -19.10 -9.61 -6.62
C ILE A 16 -20.46 -9.01 -6.24
N PHE A 17 -20.57 -7.69 -6.07
CA PHE A 17 -21.86 -7.05 -5.83
C PHE A 17 -22.83 -7.22 -7.00
N GLU A 18 -22.34 -7.14 -8.23
CA GLU A 18 -23.17 -7.42 -9.43
C GLU A 18 -23.62 -8.88 -9.44
N GLU A 19 -22.75 -9.84 -9.11
CA GLU A 19 -23.09 -11.27 -9.06
C GLU A 19 -24.16 -11.57 -8.01
N VAL A 20 -24.00 -11.06 -6.79
CA VAL A 20 -24.92 -11.34 -5.68
C VAL A 20 -26.19 -10.46 -5.71
N GLY A 21 -26.31 -9.58 -6.70
CA GLY A 21 -27.46 -8.67 -6.84
C GLY A 21 -27.55 -7.63 -5.74
N GLN A 22 -26.44 -7.29 -5.09
CA GLN A 22 -26.43 -6.28 -4.03
C GLN A 22 -26.15 -4.89 -4.59
N SER A 23 -27.10 -3.98 -4.40
CA SER A 23 -26.90 -2.56 -4.65
C SER A 23 -26.02 -1.96 -3.54
N HIS A 24 -25.02 -1.18 -3.92
CA HIS A 24 -24.21 -0.39 -3.00
C HIS A 24 -24.38 1.10 -3.26
N ARG A 25 -24.11 1.92 -2.25
CA ARG A 25 -24.07 3.37 -2.41
C ARG A 25 -22.94 3.79 -3.35
N ALA A 26 -23.05 4.97 -3.93
CA ALA A 26 -22.01 5.49 -4.80
C ALA A 26 -20.69 5.62 -4.04
N VAL A 27 -19.61 5.08 -4.63
CA VAL A 27 -18.25 5.19 -4.05
C VAL A 27 -17.75 6.60 -4.26
N LEU A 28 -17.37 7.25 -3.17
CA LEU A 28 -16.85 8.61 -3.18
C LEU A 28 -15.38 8.60 -3.63
N ASP A 29 -15.08 9.40 -4.65
CA ASP A 29 -13.70 9.64 -5.10
C ASP A 29 -12.96 10.65 -4.22
N ASP A 30 -11.67 10.85 -4.51
CA ASP A 30 -10.82 11.72 -3.71
C ASP A 30 -11.19 13.20 -3.81
N GLU A 31 -11.67 13.65 -4.97
CA GLU A 31 -12.18 15.01 -5.16
C GLU A 31 -13.47 15.23 -4.37
N GLY A 32 -14.38 14.28 -4.42
CA GLY A 32 -15.61 14.30 -3.62
C GLY A 32 -15.32 14.33 -2.13
N LYS A 33 -14.37 13.52 -1.65
CA LYS A 33 -13.90 13.57 -0.24
C LYS A 33 -13.40 14.97 0.14
N ASN A 34 -12.58 15.59 -0.71
CA ASN A 34 -12.04 16.93 -0.47
C ASN A 34 -13.16 18.00 -0.41
N LEU A 35 -14.15 17.94 -1.30
CA LEU A 35 -15.28 18.87 -1.31
C LEU A 35 -16.13 18.75 -0.05
N ILE A 36 -16.44 17.51 0.36
CA ILE A 36 -17.21 17.25 1.57
C ILE A 36 -16.46 17.71 2.81
N LEU A 37 -15.16 17.39 2.92
CA LEU A 37 -14.34 17.84 4.05
C LEU A 37 -14.24 19.36 4.14
N ARG A 38 -14.14 20.05 3.00
CA ARG A 38 -14.16 21.52 2.97
C ARG A 38 -15.47 22.08 3.50
N LYS A 39 -16.60 21.47 3.15
CA LYS A 39 -17.91 21.84 3.66
C LYS A 39 -18.00 21.61 5.16
N ILE A 40 -17.64 20.43 5.64
CA ILE A 40 -17.65 20.07 7.06
C ILE A 40 -16.75 21.00 7.88
N ALA A 41 -15.55 21.29 7.38
CA ALA A 41 -14.65 22.22 8.06
C ALA A 41 -15.24 23.66 8.15
N GLY A 42 -16.07 24.05 7.21
CA GLY A 42 -16.83 25.30 7.28
C GLY A 42 -17.95 25.23 8.33
N ASP A 43 -18.71 24.13 8.36
CA ASP A 43 -19.82 23.93 9.28
C ASP A 43 -19.35 23.86 10.75
N TYR A 44 -18.20 23.24 10.99
CA TYR A 44 -17.57 23.08 12.31
C TYR A 44 -16.44 24.07 12.59
N GLU A 45 -16.32 25.19 11.84
CA GLU A 45 -15.20 26.14 11.98
C GLU A 45 -14.99 26.66 13.40
N LYS A 46 -16.06 26.78 14.18
CA LYS A 46 -16.00 27.28 15.57
C LYS A 46 -15.41 26.24 16.54
N ASP A 47 -15.54 24.98 16.23
CA ASP A 47 -15.10 23.87 17.09
C ASP A 47 -13.63 23.51 16.86
N LEU A 48 -13.06 23.93 15.72
CA LEU A 48 -11.67 23.68 15.37
C LEU A 48 -10.73 24.66 16.07
N LYS A 49 -9.65 24.15 16.67
CA LYS A 49 -8.66 24.93 17.44
C LYS A 49 -7.36 25.19 16.65
N VAL A 50 -6.78 24.14 16.06
CA VAL A 50 -5.48 24.18 15.38
C VAL A 50 -5.63 24.18 13.86
N LEU A 51 -6.58 23.44 13.32
CA LEU A 51 -6.77 23.27 11.88
C LEU A 51 -7.58 24.40 11.23
N LYS A 52 -8.35 25.14 12.00
CA LYS A 52 -9.30 26.19 11.57
C LYS A 52 -8.78 27.08 10.42
N GLY A 53 -7.63 27.72 10.60
CA GLY A 53 -7.10 28.72 9.66
C GLY A 53 -6.58 28.12 8.34
N ASN A 54 -6.32 26.83 8.29
CA ASN A 54 -5.70 26.15 7.15
C ASN A 54 -6.69 25.36 6.28
N MET A 55 -7.89 25.06 6.78
CA MET A 55 -8.91 24.25 6.08
C MET A 55 -9.50 24.95 4.83
N LYS A 56 -9.08 26.17 4.52
CA LYS A 56 -9.40 26.87 3.26
C LYS A 56 -8.41 26.55 2.14
N LYS A 57 -7.24 25.97 2.45
CA LYS A 57 -6.18 25.65 1.49
C LYS A 57 -6.38 24.22 0.98
N LEU A 58 -6.45 24.03 -0.35
CA LEU A 58 -6.71 22.74 -0.99
C LEU A 58 -5.70 21.67 -0.57
N GLY A 59 -4.39 21.99 -0.57
CA GLY A 59 -3.36 21.03 -0.15
C GLY A 59 -3.54 20.57 1.29
N TYR A 60 -3.96 21.46 2.19
CA TYR A 60 -4.19 21.11 3.59
C TYR A 60 -5.41 20.22 3.78
N ILE A 61 -6.48 20.46 3.02
CA ILE A 61 -7.66 19.58 3.00
C ILE A 61 -7.28 18.18 2.51
N SER A 62 -6.43 18.12 1.46
CA SER A 62 -5.94 16.84 0.93
C SER A 62 -5.14 16.05 1.97
N GLU A 63 -4.29 16.72 2.76
CA GLU A 63 -3.58 16.08 3.87
C GLU A 63 -4.53 15.56 4.94
N VAL A 64 -5.52 16.35 5.35
CA VAL A 64 -6.53 15.89 6.32
C VAL A 64 -7.32 14.73 5.75
N LYS A 65 -7.74 14.78 4.48
CA LYS A 65 -8.39 13.66 3.79
C LYS A 65 -7.55 12.38 3.88
N SER A 66 -6.25 12.49 3.61
CA SER A 66 -5.33 11.34 3.68
C SER A 66 -5.30 10.74 5.08
N VAL A 67 -5.22 11.57 6.12
CA VAL A 67 -5.25 11.11 7.52
C VAL A 67 -6.57 10.40 7.85
N LEU A 68 -7.73 10.96 7.41
CA LEU A 68 -9.02 10.30 7.66
C LEU A 68 -9.16 8.98 6.89
N SER A 69 -8.60 8.90 5.67
CA SER A 69 -8.55 7.64 4.93
C SER A 69 -7.63 6.61 5.61
N GLU A 70 -6.52 7.04 6.22
CA GLU A 70 -5.68 6.17 7.04
C GLU A 70 -6.42 5.67 8.28
N PHE A 71 -7.22 6.50 8.94
CA PHE A 71 -8.05 6.05 10.06
C PHE A 71 -8.96 4.89 9.65
N ASP A 72 -9.65 5.02 8.53
CA ASP A 72 -10.49 3.93 8.01
C ASP A 72 -9.67 2.69 7.63
N GLN A 73 -8.50 2.85 6.99
CA GLN A 73 -7.65 1.73 6.57
C GLN A 73 -7.08 0.94 7.75
N TYR A 74 -6.76 1.63 8.85
CA TYR A 74 -6.15 1.05 10.04
C TYR A 74 -7.15 0.79 11.17
N ASP A 75 -8.45 0.92 10.88
CA ASP A 75 -9.54 0.64 11.84
C ASP A 75 -9.49 1.54 13.07
N ILE A 76 -9.06 2.80 12.87
CA ILE A 76 -8.98 3.82 13.91
C ILE A 76 -10.34 4.51 13.99
N GLY A 77 -11.14 4.14 14.99
CA GLY A 77 -12.43 4.75 15.29
C GLY A 77 -12.36 5.82 16.37
N GLU A 78 -13.52 6.19 16.91
CA GLU A 78 -13.63 7.22 17.94
C GLU A 78 -12.91 6.82 19.24
N GLU A 79 -12.93 5.54 19.61
CA GLU A 79 -12.29 5.05 20.83
C GLU A 79 -10.77 5.09 20.73
N GLU A 80 -10.20 4.65 19.61
CA GLU A 80 -8.77 4.71 19.33
C GLU A 80 -8.29 6.16 19.31
N LEU A 81 -9.06 7.07 18.67
CA LEU A 81 -8.75 8.51 18.68
C LEU A 81 -8.76 9.09 20.09
N ARG A 82 -9.69 8.64 20.94
CA ARG A 82 -9.73 9.05 22.35
C ARG A 82 -8.49 8.58 23.11
N GLN A 83 -8.07 7.33 22.92
CA GLN A 83 -6.85 6.80 23.51
C GLN A 83 -5.59 7.53 23.01
N MET A 84 -5.52 7.84 21.72
CA MET A 84 -4.43 8.66 21.15
C MET A 84 -4.38 10.06 21.76
N LYS A 85 -5.52 10.71 22.00
CA LYS A 85 -5.57 12.00 22.68
C LYS A 85 -5.04 11.92 24.13
N VAL A 86 -5.43 10.89 24.87
CA VAL A 86 -4.91 10.66 26.23
C VAL A 86 -3.39 10.45 26.20
N ALA A 87 -2.88 9.65 25.27
CA ALA A 87 -1.44 9.41 25.11
C ALA A 87 -0.66 10.66 24.69
N ALA A 88 -1.28 11.57 23.93
CA ALA A 88 -0.66 12.84 23.51
C ALA A 88 -0.46 13.84 24.68
N GLY A 89 -1.11 13.62 25.81
CA GLY A 89 -1.09 14.49 26.98
C GLY A 89 -1.99 15.73 26.81
N GLU A 90 -2.77 16.04 27.84
CA GLU A 90 -3.65 17.19 27.86
C GLU A 90 -2.90 18.50 27.57
N ASN A 91 -3.53 19.39 26.81
CA ASN A 91 -2.99 20.70 26.43
C ASN A 91 -1.77 20.69 25.49
N SER A 92 -1.33 19.52 24.98
CA SER A 92 -0.32 19.47 23.92
C SER A 92 -0.91 19.94 22.57
N ARG A 93 -0.04 20.43 21.66
CA ARG A 93 -0.46 20.78 20.29
C ARG A 93 -1.03 19.55 19.55
N LEU A 94 -0.48 18.38 19.84
CA LEU A 94 -0.94 17.11 19.25
C LEU A 94 -2.33 16.76 19.76
N TYR A 95 -2.61 16.93 21.05
CA TYR A 95 -3.94 16.75 21.64
C TYR A 95 -5.01 17.57 20.91
N TYR A 96 -4.77 18.85 20.73
CA TYR A 96 -5.73 19.72 20.01
C TYR A 96 -5.85 19.40 18.54
N LYS A 97 -4.76 18.96 17.88
CA LYS A 97 -4.81 18.49 16.49
C LYS A 97 -5.66 17.23 16.35
N LEU A 98 -5.51 16.26 17.28
CA LEU A 98 -6.31 15.04 17.30
C LEU A 98 -7.78 15.34 17.60
N GLN A 99 -8.06 16.32 18.46
CA GLN A 99 -9.42 16.78 18.73
C GLN A 99 -10.09 17.35 17.48
N ASP A 100 -9.39 18.19 16.73
CA ASP A 100 -9.90 18.74 15.47
C ASP A 100 -10.13 17.64 14.43
N LEU A 101 -9.21 16.67 14.32
CA LEU A 101 -9.36 15.51 13.43
C LEU A 101 -10.57 14.65 13.80
N GLU A 102 -10.81 14.44 15.09
CA GLU A 102 -12.00 13.72 15.58
C GLU A 102 -13.30 14.42 15.16
N VAL A 103 -13.39 15.74 15.37
CA VAL A 103 -14.56 16.53 14.93
C VAL A 103 -14.80 16.40 13.44
N LEU A 104 -13.74 16.51 12.63
CA LEU A 104 -13.83 16.38 11.17
C LEU A 104 -14.19 14.93 10.76
N TYR A 105 -13.63 13.92 11.42
CA TYR A 105 -13.91 12.52 11.16
C TYR A 105 -15.36 12.15 11.43
N ILE A 106 -15.87 12.50 12.62
CA ILE A 106 -17.28 12.27 12.99
C ILE A 106 -18.22 13.01 12.04
N GLY A 107 -17.94 14.28 11.76
CA GLY A 107 -18.72 15.06 10.80
C GLY A 107 -18.71 14.47 9.40
N PHE A 108 -17.56 13.95 8.95
CA PHE A 108 -17.41 13.29 7.66
C PHE A 108 -18.21 11.99 7.59
N LYS A 109 -18.08 11.11 8.60
CA LYS A 109 -18.85 9.86 8.67
C LYS A 109 -20.35 10.11 8.67
N LYS A 110 -20.81 11.06 9.48
CA LYS A 110 -22.23 11.48 9.54
C LYS A 110 -22.73 12.01 8.18
N TYR A 111 -21.90 12.75 7.45
CA TYR A 111 -22.28 13.26 6.12
C TYR A 111 -22.40 12.14 5.09
N LEU A 112 -21.54 11.11 5.17
CA LEU A 112 -21.56 9.96 4.27
C LEU A 112 -22.72 9.00 4.54
N GLU A 113 -23.20 8.96 5.77
CA GLU A 113 -24.30 8.09 6.19
C GLU A 113 -25.48 8.17 5.22
N ASP A 114 -25.91 7.02 4.69
CA ASP A 114 -26.98 6.85 3.69
C ASP A 114 -26.76 7.50 2.30
N ARG A 115 -25.64 8.15 2.04
CA ARG A 115 -25.38 8.85 0.77
C ARG A 115 -24.28 8.21 -0.06
N PHE A 116 -23.15 7.99 0.56
CA PHE A 116 -21.93 7.52 -0.10
C PHE A 116 -21.26 6.42 0.71
N ILE A 117 -20.32 5.74 0.07
CA ILE A 117 -19.41 4.78 0.69
C ILE A 117 -17.98 5.14 0.30
N THR A 118 -17.03 4.96 1.20
CA THR A 118 -15.61 5.12 0.87
C THR A 118 -15.05 3.85 0.24
N LYS A 119 -13.83 3.94 -0.35
CA LYS A 119 -13.15 2.75 -0.89
C LYS A 119 -12.85 1.72 0.20
N GLU A 120 -12.58 2.18 1.40
CA GLU A 120 -12.29 1.35 2.57
C GLU A 120 -13.58 0.63 3.02
N GLU A 121 -14.67 1.35 3.16
CA GLU A 121 -15.99 0.79 3.51
C GLU A 121 -16.52 -0.16 2.43
N LEU A 122 -16.11 0.02 1.17
CA LEU A 122 -16.44 -0.89 0.08
C LEU A 122 -15.87 -2.30 0.35
N LEU A 123 -14.64 -2.40 0.90
CA LEU A 123 -14.04 -3.68 1.25
C LEU A 123 -14.73 -4.33 2.44
N ASP A 124 -15.17 -3.57 3.43
CA ASP A 124 -15.98 -4.09 4.53
C ASP A 124 -17.35 -4.60 4.06
N ALA A 125 -17.97 -3.90 3.12
CA ALA A 125 -19.20 -4.35 2.49
C ALA A 125 -18.97 -5.64 1.68
N LEU A 126 -17.83 -5.75 0.99
CA LEU A 126 -17.46 -6.97 0.27
C LEU A 126 -17.29 -8.16 1.22
N CYS A 127 -16.62 -7.98 2.38
CA CYS A 127 -16.46 -9.05 3.37
C CYS A 127 -17.79 -9.70 3.79
N ARG A 128 -18.87 -8.90 3.84
CA ARG A 128 -20.20 -9.41 4.25
C ARG A 128 -20.87 -10.31 3.20
N VAL A 129 -20.50 -10.17 1.94
CA VAL A 129 -21.17 -10.88 0.81
C VAL A 129 -20.30 -11.94 0.14
N VAL A 130 -19.01 -11.96 0.42
CA VAL A 130 -18.03 -12.92 -0.15
C VAL A 130 -18.54 -14.35 -0.11
N LYS A 131 -19.13 -14.79 0.99
CA LYS A 131 -19.67 -16.16 1.17
C LYS A 131 -20.83 -16.50 0.25
N GLY A 132 -21.52 -15.50 -0.28
CA GLY A 132 -22.61 -15.65 -1.26
C GLY A 132 -22.16 -15.78 -2.72
N SER A 133 -20.88 -15.53 -3.01
CA SER A 133 -20.36 -15.54 -4.37
C SER A 133 -20.01 -16.94 -4.85
N ASP A 134 -20.64 -17.39 -5.91
CA ASP A 134 -20.29 -18.65 -6.56
C ASP A 134 -19.04 -18.50 -7.45
N ILE A 135 -18.82 -17.32 -8.02
CA ILE A 135 -17.58 -17.00 -8.75
C ILE A 135 -16.35 -17.22 -7.84
N LEU A 136 -16.39 -16.73 -6.61
CA LEU A 136 -15.24 -16.88 -5.68
C LEU A 136 -15.03 -18.32 -5.25
N LYS A 137 -16.09 -19.10 -5.03
CA LYS A 137 -16.00 -20.53 -4.66
C LYS A 137 -15.26 -21.35 -5.72
N GLU A 138 -15.44 -21.00 -6.99
CA GLU A 138 -14.81 -21.70 -8.12
C GLU A 138 -13.44 -21.10 -8.51
N SER A 139 -13.02 -20.01 -7.86
CA SER A 139 -11.84 -19.26 -8.26
C SER A 139 -10.58 -19.63 -7.47
N THR A 140 -9.43 -19.56 -8.14
CA THR A 140 -8.10 -19.41 -7.53
C THR A 140 -7.76 -17.92 -7.53
N ILE A 141 -7.50 -17.35 -6.37
CA ILE A 141 -7.07 -15.95 -6.21
C ILE A 141 -5.56 -15.88 -6.13
N VAL A 142 -4.97 -15.02 -6.96
CA VAL A 142 -3.51 -14.77 -6.94
C VAL A 142 -3.25 -13.33 -6.53
N LEU A 143 -2.49 -13.15 -5.47
CA LEU A 143 -2.05 -11.85 -4.96
C LEU A 143 -0.56 -11.69 -5.27
N ASP A 144 -0.26 -10.89 -6.27
CA ASP A 144 1.10 -10.74 -6.78
C ASP A 144 1.67 -9.35 -6.52
N GLY A 145 2.91 -9.29 -5.99
CA GLY A 145 3.66 -8.05 -5.79
C GLY A 145 3.22 -7.18 -4.62
N PHE A 146 2.42 -7.70 -3.69
CA PHE A 146 2.05 -6.98 -2.49
C PHE A 146 3.17 -7.01 -1.45
N THR A 147 3.47 -5.85 -0.85
CA THR A 147 4.47 -5.73 0.23
C THR A 147 3.83 -5.72 1.62
N GLY A 148 2.52 -5.73 1.71
CA GLY A 148 1.74 -5.75 2.94
C GLY A 148 0.26 -5.53 2.66
N PHE A 149 -0.57 -5.74 3.66
CA PHE A 149 -2.01 -5.55 3.60
C PHE A 149 -2.47 -4.68 4.78
N THR A 150 -3.42 -3.81 4.54
CA THR A 150 -4.07 -3.05 5.61
C THR A 150 -4.99 -3.95 6.43
N PRO A 151 -5.37 -3.58 7.67
CA PRO A 151 -6.30 -4.38 8.48
C PRO A 151 -7.60 -4.74 7.75
N VAL A 152 -8.18 -3.80 7.00
CA VAL A 152 -9.39 -4.05 6.20
C VAL A 152 -9.12 -5.11 5.11
N GLN A 153 -7.97 -5.02 4.42
CA GLN A 153 -7.58 -6.03 3.44
C GLN A 153 -7.31 -7.39 4.09
N ASN A 154 -6.70 -7.43 5.27
CA ASN A 154 -6.50 -8.67 6.02
C ASN A 154 -7.82 -9.34 6.41
N ARG A 155 -8.84 -8.56 6.80
CA ARG A 155 -10.19 -9.09 7.03
C ARG A 155 -10.75 -9.74 5.77
N LEU A 156 -10.66 -9.02 4.63
CA LEU A 156 -11.11 -9.56 3.34
C LEU A 156 -10.35 -10.83 2.96
N LEU A 157 -9.03 -10.87 3.14
CA LEU A 157 -8.22 -12.05 2.89
C LEU A 157 -8.66 -13.24 3.74
N GLY A 158 -9.00 -13.00 5.01
CA GLY A 158 -9.58 -14.04 5.88
C GLY A 158 -10.87 -14.65 5.30
N GLU A 159 -11.76 -13.82 4.77
CA GLU A 159 -12.98 -14.32 4.11
C GLU A 159 -12.68 -15.05 2.78
N LEU A 160 -11.74 -14.54 1.99
CA LEU A 160 -11.33 -15.18 0.73
C LEU A 160 -10.67 -16.54 0.96
N LEU A 161 -9.86 -16.69 2.01
CA LEU A 161 -9.24 -17.96 2.40
C LEU A 161 -10.27 -19.05 2.74
N GLU A 162 -11.41 -18.66 3.31
CA GLU A 162 -12.49 -19.62 3.64
C GLU A 162 -13.34 -20.00 2.41
N VAL A 163 -13.48 -19.09 1.44
CA VAL A 163 -14.47 -19.23 0.36
C VAL A 163 -13.84 -19.73 -0.93
N CYS A 164 -12.66 -19.25 -1.28
CA CYS A 164 -12.02 -19.56 -2.55
C CYS A 164 -11.46 -20.99 -2.55
N ARG A 165 -11.40 -21.60 -3.74
CA ARG A 165 -10.77 -22.90 -3.92
C ARG A 165 -9.30 -22.88 -3.48
N GLU A 166 -8.61 -21.78 -3.76
CA GLU A 166 -7.19 -21.61 -3.47
C GLU A 166 -6.84 -20.12 -3.44
N VAL A 167 -5.92 -19.73 -2.56
CA VAL A 167 -5.34 -18.38 -2.52
C VAL A 167 -3.83 -18.50 -2.56
N ILE A 168 -3.22 -17.94 -3.59
CA ILE A 168 -1.78 -17.93 -3.83
C ILE A 168 -1.25 -16.52 -3.58
N VAL A 169 -0.22 -16.38 -2.76
CA VAL A 169 0.41 -15.08 -2.48
C VAL A 169 1.89 -15.14 -2.82
N THR A 170 2.34 -14.24 -3.72
CA THR A 170 3.76 -14.10 -4.01
C THR A 170 4.40 -13.09 -3.08
N VAL A 171 5.55 -13.43 -2.52
CA VAL A 171 6.32 -12.54 -1.63
C VAL A 171 7.77 -12.50 -2.07
N THR A 172 8.28 -11.29 -2.33
CA THR A 172 9.69 -11.11 -2.66
C THR A 172 10.56 -11.23 -1.42
N MET A 173 11.51 -12.17 -1.45
CA MET A 173 12.43 -12.41 -0.34
C MET A 173 13.79 -12.92 -0.85
N ASP A 174 14.82 -12.76 -0.05
CA ASP A 174 16.14 -13.35 -0.31
C ASP A 174 16.16 -14.81 0.16
N ASP A 175 16.82 -15.69 -0.58
CA ASP A 175 16.98 -17.11 -0.28
C ASP A 175 17.67 -17.39 1.07
N ARG A 176 18.40 -16.42 1.59
CA ARG A 176 19.09 -16.47 2.89
C ARG A 176 18.23 -16.02 4.07
N GLU A 177 17.04 -15.50 3.82
CA GLU A 177 16.14 -15.04 4.87
C GLU A 177 15.14 -16.12 5.25
N ASN A 178 14.85 -16.20 6.56
CA ASN A 178 13.74 -17.02 7.02
C ASN A 178 12.43 -16.20 6.92
N PRO A 179 11.47 -16.58 6.06
CA PRO A 179 10.22 -15.83 5.87
C PRO A 179 9.31 -15.84 7.10
N TYR A 180 9.47 -16.82 7.98
CA TYR A 180 8.63 -17.03 9.16
C TYR A 180 9.13 -16.31 10.41
N VAL A 181 10.26 -15.59 10.33
CA VAL A 181 10.87 -14.91 11.46
C VAL A 181 10.88 -13.40 11.25
N TYR A 182 9.85 -12.75 11.75
CA TYR A 182 9.78 -11.28 11.85
C TYR A 182 10.13 -10.84 13.28
N LYS A 183 11.19 -10.06 13.45
CA LYS A 183 11.64 -9.56 14.76
C LYS A 183 11.54 -8.04 14.87
N HIS A 184 11.96 -7.32 13.84
CA HIS A 184 12.07 -5.87 13.88
C HIS A 184 11.73 -5.23 12.52
N PRO A 185 11.11 -4.04 12.50
CA PRO A 185 10.72 -3.35 11.26
C PRO A 185 11.91 -2.89 10.40
N TYR A 186 13.12 -2.81 10.97
CA TYR A 186 14.33 -2.44 10.24
C TYR A 186 15.09 -3.64 9.63
N GLN A 187 14.58 -4.85 9.77
CA GLN A 187 15.18 -6.01 9.09
C GLN A 187 15.03 -5.90 7.57
N LEU A 188 16.00 -6.42 6.86
CA LEU A 188 15.88 -6.58 5.43
C LEU A 188 14.69 -7.52 5.15
N PHE A 189 13.85 -7.14 4.18
CA PHE A 189 12.58 -7.82 3.88
C PHE A 189 11.55 -7.86 5.03
N ALA A 190 11.63 -6.92 5.99
CA ALA A 190 10.70 -6.84 7.12
C ALA A 190 9.22 -6.86 6.68
N LEU A 191 8.87 -6.10 5.64
CA LEU A 191 7.49 -6.04 5.11
C LEU A 191 7.04 -7.41 4.57
N GLY A 192 7.89 -8.10 3.79
CA GLY A 192 7.59 -9.44 3.29
C GLY A 192 7.43 -10.46 4.42
N LYS A 193 8.33 -10.44 5.41
CA LYS A 193 8.23 -11.31 6.60
C LYS A 193 6.96 -11.05 7.41
N HIS A 194 6.62 -9.79 7.61
CA HIS A 194 5.38 -9.41 8.28
C HIS A 194 4.15 -9.91 7.51
N THR A 195 4.16 -9.77 6.18
CA THR A 195 3.08 -10.26 5.31
C THR A 195 2.91 -11.77 5.46
N VAL A 196 4.00 -12.55 5.37
CA VAL A 196 3.95 -14.01 5.51
C VAL A 196 3.42 -14.41 6.89
N THR A 197 3.98 -13.84 7.96
CA THR A 197 3.55 -14.20 9.33
C THR A 197 2.09 -13.83 9.60
N SER A 198 1.62 -12.67 9.11
CA SER A 198 0.23 -12.24 9.24
C SER A 198 -0.73 -13.17 8.48
N LEU A 199 -0.38 -13.55 7.25
CA LEU A 199 -1.23 -14.45 6.46
C LEU A 199 -1.32 -15.85 7.08
N ILE A 200 -0.21 -16.38 7.61
CA ILE A 200 -0.22 -17.67 8.33
C ILE A 200 -1.08 -17.59 9.59
N GLN A 201 -1.00 -16.47 10.31
CA GLN A 201 -1.85 -16.27 11.49
C GLN A 201 -3.33 -16.25 11.10
N ILE A 202 -3.70 -15.48 10.06
CA ILE A 202 -5.08 -15.41 9.56
C ILE A 202 -5.55 -16.79 9.12
N ALA A 203 -4.74 -17.57 8.40
CA ALA A 203 -5.08 -18.92 7.98
C ALA A 203 -5.31 -19.86 9.18
N ALA A 204 -4.47 -19.77 10.22
CA ALA A 204 -4.61 -20.55 11.45
C ALA A 204 -5.90 -20.19 12.22
N GLU A 205 -6.21 -18.89 12.35
CA GLU A 205 -7.44 -18.41 12.98
C GLU A 205 -8.70 -18.89 12.23
N ARG A 206 -8.62 -18.96 10.90
CA ARG A 206 -9.70 -19.46 10.03
C ARG A 206 -9.68 -20.97 9.81
N LYS A 207 -8.71 -21.71 10.39
CA LYS A 207 -8.52 -23.15 10.25
C LYS A 207 -8.35 -23.61 8.79
N VAL A 208 -7.71 -22.78 7.99
CA VAL A 208 -7.37 -23.06 6.59
C VAL A 208 -5.97 -23.67 6.55
N SER A 209 -5.82 -24.76 5.77
CA SER A 209 -4.51 -25.40 5.56
C SER A 209 -3.59 -24.51 4.73
N VAL A 210 -2.32 -24.47 5.12
CA VAL A 210 -1.26 -23.78 4.37
C VAL A 210 -0.35 -24.83 3.78
N GLU A 211 -0.13 -24.77 2.47
CA GLU A 211 0.80 -25.65 1.77
C GLU A 211 2.25 -25.19 1.98
N ASP A 212 3.18 -26.10 1.68
CA ASP A 212 4.61 -25.76 1.69
C ASP A 212 4.94 -24.70 0.66
N PRO A 213 5.79 -23.72 0.99
CA PRO A 213 6.07 -22.62 0.10
C PRO A 213 6.87 -23.07 -1.12
N LEU A 214 6.47 -22.61 -2.30
CA LEU A 214 7.25 -22.76 -3.52
C LEU A 214 8.32 -21.68 -3.60
N CYS A 215 9.59 -22.05 -3.48
CA CYS A 215 10.72 -21.14 -3.53
C CYS A 215 11.30 -21.08 -4.94
N LEU A 216 11.28 -19.90 -5.57
CA LEU A 216 11.80 -19.66 -6.93
C LEU A 216 13.16 -18.95 -6.85
N TYR A 217 14.21 -19.70 -6.47
CA TYR A 217 15.57 -19.19 -6.27
C TYR A 217 16.57 -19.74 -7.32
N GLU A 218 16.16 -19.80 -8.55
CA GLU A 218 17.05 -20.24 -9.63
C GLU A 218 18.20 -19.26 -9.83
N ARG A 219 19.43 -19.81 -10.00
CA ARG A 219 20.62 -19.01 -10.30
C ARG A 219 21.31 -19.53 -11.56
N PRO A 220 21.86 -18.64 -12.41
CA PRO A 220 21.77 -17.16 -12.30
C PRO A 220 20.33 -16.65 -12.40
N LEU A 221 20.02 -15.58 -11.70
CA LEU A 221 18.70 -14.95 -11.78
C LEU A 221 18.40 -14.52 -13.22
N TYR A 222 17.29 -14.95 -13.77
CA TYR A 222 16.91 -14.69 -15.17
C TYR A 222 17.06 -13.21 -15.57
N ARG A 223 16.63 -12.28 -14.71
CA ARG A 223 16.74 -10.83 -14.98
C ARG A 223 18.17 -10.29 -15.03
N PHE A 224 19.16 -11.06 -14.58
CA PHE A 224 20.58 -10.68 -14.57
C PHE A 224 21.46 -11.63 -15.36
N CYS A 225 20.89 -12.56 -16.15
CA CYS A 225 21.64 -13.58 -16.90
C CYS A 225 22.77 -12.98 -17.77
N ASP A 226 22.55 -11.77 -18.32
CA ASP A 226 23.55 -11.08 -19.15
C ASP A 226 24.30 -9.97 -18.38
N ASN A 227 24.21 -9.92 -17.05
CA ASN A 227 24.77 -8.83 -16.27
C ASN A 227 25.24 -9.28 -14.86
N SER A 228 26.36 -9.97 -14.82
CA SER A 228 26.98 -10.48 -13.60
C SER A 228 27.31 -9.41 -12.55
N ALA A 229 27.60 -8.18 -13.00
CA ALA A 229 27.85 -7.06 -12.07
C ALA A 229 26.57 -6.64 -11.33
N MET A 230 25.42 -6.68 -12.00
CA MET A 230 24.13 -6.39 -11.36
C MET A 230 23.68 -7.53 -10.44
N GLU A 231 23.92 -8.78 -10.85
CA GLU A 231 23.66 -9.94 -9.98
C GLU A 231 24.51 -9.89 -8.71
N PHE A 232 25.80 -9.56 -8.86
CA PHE A 232 26.68 -9.38 -7.71
C PHE A 232 26.23 -8.25 -6.80
N LEU A 233 25.81 -7.10 -7.36
CA LEU A 233 25.31 -5.98 -6.60
C LEU A 233 24.03 -6.37 -5.83
N GLU A 234 23.06 -6.99 -6.49
CA GLU A 234 21.80 -7.45 -5.87
C GLU A 234 22.08 -8.38 -4.70
N ARG A 235 22.99 -9.33 -4.88
CA ARG A 235 23.31 -10.31 -3.86
C ARG A 235 24.02 -9.72 -2.63
N ASN A 236 24.79 -8.65 -2.78
CA ASN A 236 25.66 -8.11 -1.73
C ASN A 236 25.19 -6.76 -1.15
N ILE A 237 24.31 -6.04 -1.85
CA ILE A 237 23.79 -4.76 -1.36
C ILE A 237 23.07 -4.96 -0.01
N PHE A 238 23.29 -4.07 0.95
CA PHE A 238 22.77 -4.13 2.33
C PHE A 238 23.21 -5.36 3.16
N ARG A 239 24.17 -6.15 2.70
CA ARG A 239 24.66 -7.34 3.43
C ARG A 239 25.96 -7.10 4.19
N TYR A 240 26.49 -5.88 4.13
CA TYR A 240 27.80 -5.54 4.75
C TYR A 240 28.93 -6.52 4.36
N SER A 241 28.84 -7.08 3.15
CA SER A 241 29.86 -7.97 2.59
C SER A 241 31.14 -7.18 2.34
N LYS A 242 32.28 -7.81 2.65
CA LYS A 242 33.60 -7.29 2.27
C LYS A 242 34.01 -7.72 0.85
N GLU A 243 33.18 -8.48 0.17
CA GLU A 243 33.44 -8.92 -1.19
C GLU A 243 33.33 -7.75 -2.17
N CYS A 244 34.26 -7.73 -3.11
CA CYS A 244 34.29 -6.74 -4.19
C CYS A 244 34.16 -7.42 -5.54
N TYR A 245 33.38 -6.84 -6.43
CA TYR A 245 33.33 -7.28 -7.81
C TYR A 245 34.67 -7.00 -8.49
N LYS A 246 35.32 -8.05 -9.01
CA LYS A 246 36.71 -7.98 -9.50
C LYS A 246 36.85 -7.70 -11.00
N GLU A 247 35.78 -7.91 -11.76
CA GLU A 247 35.81 -7.73 -13.19
C GLU A 247 35.51 -6.29 -13.61
N LYS A 248 35.99 -5.90 -14.80
CA LYS A 248 35.66 -4.58 -15.35
C LYS A 248 34.19 -4.55 -15.73
N GLN A 249 33.48 -3.57 -15.21
CA GLN A 249 32.04 -3.44 -15.43
C GLN A 249 31.66 -2.02 -15.89
N GLY A 250 30.52 -1.89 -16.58
CA GLY A 250 29.95 -0.61 -17.01
C GLY A 250 28.48 -0.46 -16.69
N ALA A 251 27.90 -1.46 -16.02
CA ALA A 251 26.49 -1.51 -15.68
C ALA A 251 26.14 -0.55 -14.51
N VAL A 252 27.00 -0.51 -13.49
CA VAL A 252 26.78 0.31 -12.30
C VAL A 252 27.65 1.56 -12.37
N ARG A 253 27.07 2.73 -12.19
CA ARG A 253 27.79 4.01 -12.17
C ARG A 253 27.26 4.89 -11.04
N ILE A 254 28.15 5.50 -10.29
CA ILE A 254 27.83 6.45 -9.26
C ILE A 254 28.16 7.85 -9.76
N HIS A 255 27.21 8.76 -9.62
CA HIS A 255 27.39 10.15 -9.95
C HIS A 255 27.16 11.01 -8.70
N VAL A 256 28.07 11.92 -8.45
CA VAL A 256 27.94 12.90 -7.36
C VAL A 256 27.58 14.25 -7.99
N ALA A 257 26.55 14.88 -7.49
CA ALA A 257 26.12 16.20 -7.88
C ALA A 257 26.27 17.19 -6.71
N ARG A 258 26.36 18.49 -7.01
CA ARG A 258 26.52 19.54 -5.98
C ARG A 258 25.22 19.88 -5.26
N ASN A 259 24.10 19.65 -5.93
CA ASN A 259 22.77 19.96 -5.42
C ASN A 259 21.72 19.09 -6.14
N PRO A 260 20.48 18.98 -5.61
CA PRO A 260 19.41 18.19 -6.22
C PRO A 260 19.08 18.57 -7.67
N ARG A 261 19.14 19.85 -8.00
CA ARG A 261 18.88 20.33 -9.38
C ARG A 261 19.92 19.80 -10.37
N GLU A 262 21.20 19.85 -9.99
CA GLU A 262 22.27 19.28 -10.83
C GLU A 262 22.14 17.75 -10.97
N GLU A 263 21.72 17.07 -9.91
CA GLU A 263 21.43 15.64 -9.91
C GLU A 263 20.32 15.30 -10.92
N ALA A 264 19.20 15.99 -10.84
CA ALA A 264 18.09 15.84 -11.78
C ALA A 264 18.51 16.13 -13.24
N MET A 265 19.28 17.20 -13.47
CA MET A 265 19.79 17.52 -14.80
C MET A 265 20.73 16.45 -15.35
N LYS A 266 21.61 15.87 -14.52
CA LYS A 266 22.48 14.75 -14.91
C LYS A 266 21.69 13.51 -15.25
N ALA A 267 20.68 13.16 -14.41
CA ALA A 267 19.80 12.03 -14.67
C ALA A 267 19.05 12.22 -16.00
N ALA A 268 18.42 13.38 -16.22
CA ALA A 268 17.73 13.70 -17.46
C ALA A 268 18.65 13.67 -18.69
N GLY A 269 19.85 14.22 -18.57
CA GLY A 269 20.87 14.17 -19.62
C GLY A 269 21.28 12.75 -19.94
N ARG A 270 21.42 11.88 -18.95
CA ARG A 270 21.72 10.46 -19.13
C ARG A 270 20.59 9.71 -19.81
N VAL A 271 19.35 9.91 -19.38
CA VAL A 271 18.16 9.32 -20.02
C VAL A 271 18.11 9.71 -21.50
N ARG A 272 18.25 11.02 -21.79
CA ARG A 272 18.27 11.52 -23.17
C ARG A 272 19.39 10.90 -24.02
N ASN A 273 20.56 10.74 -23.45
CA ASN A 273 21.67 10.08 -24.13
C ASN A 273 21.37 8.62 -24.47
N LEU A 274 20.84 7.83 -23.50
CA LEU A 274 20.46 6.43 -23.71
C LEU A 274 19.45 6.29 -24.85
N VAL A 275 18.42 7.14 -24.86
CA VAL A 275 17.39 7.12 -25.92
C VAL A 275 17.99 7.48 -27.28
N ARG A 276 18.81 8.56 -27.35
CA ARG A 276 19.30 9.06 -28.64
C ARG A 276 20.45 8.26 -29.23
N THR A 277 21.28 7.61 -28.40
CA THR A 277 22.54 7.01 -28.87
C THR A 277 22.61 5.50 -28.64
N LYS A 278 21.76 4.93 -27.80
CA LYS A 278 21.78 3.52 -27.40
C LYS A 278 20.50 2.76 -27.75
N GLY A 279 19.56 3.40 -28.45
CA GLY A 279 18.33 2.77 -28.91
C GLY A 279 17.29 2.45 -27.83
N TYR A 280 17.48 2.92 -26.57
CA TYR A 280 16.48 2.76 -25.54
C TYR A 280 15.25 3.61 -25.82
N ARG A 281 14.08 3.16 -25.39
CA ARG A 281 12.86 3.98 -25.36
C ARG A 281 12.68 4.56 -23.97
N TYR A 282 12.00 5.67 -23.83
CA TYR A 282 11.70 6.24 -22.49
C TYR A 282 11.02 5.24 -21.57
N ARG A 283 10.14 4.40 -22.08
CA ARG A 283 9.46 3.34 -21.31
C ARG A 283 10.37 2.20 -20.82
N ASP A 284 11.58 2.09 -21.34
CA ASP A 284 12.58 1.08 -20.95
C ASP A 284 13.46 1.60 -19.79
N ILE A 285 13.22 2.84 -19.32
CA ILE A 285 14.05 3.52 -18.34
C ILE A 285 13.19 3.92 -17.13
N GLY A 286 13.52 3.41 -15.96
CA GLY A 286 12.92 3.80 -14.68
C GLY A 286 13.81 4.80 -13.94
N VAL A 287 13.21 5.80 -13.32
CA VAL A 287 13.86 6.72 -12.37
C VAL A 287 13.19 6.55 -11.01
N ILE A 288 13.96 6.17 -10.01
CA ILE A 288 13.48 5.97 -8.65
C ILE A 288 13.97 7.13 -7.78
N VAL A 289 13.06 7.79 -7.11
CA VAL A 289 13.35 8.91 -6.21
C VAL A 289 12.70 8.69 -4.86
N SER A 290 13.31 9.19 -3.80
CA SER A 290 12.76 9.10 -2.45
C SER A 290 11.70 10.17 -2.17
N ASN A 291 11.79 11.33 -2.85
CA ASN A 291 10.84 12.42 -2.73
C ASN A 291 10.68 13.11 -4.09
N MET A 292 9.43 13.33 -4.52
CA MET A 292 9.09 14.01 -5.77
C MET A 292 8.98 15.52 -5.62
N GLU A 293 8.96 16.05 -4.40
CA GLU A 293 8.73 17.46 -4.10
C GLU A 293 10.01 18.32 -3.98
N VAL A 294 11.16 17.73 -4.28
CA VAL A 294 12.47 18.41 -4.20
C VAL A 294 12.89 19.04 -5.52
#